data_131530096bdbaf43a6cd1d8f0e0f5156
#
_entry.id   131530096bdbaf43a6cd1d8f0e0f5156
#
_cell.length_a   1.000
_cell.length_b   1.000
_cell.length_c   1.000
_cell.angle_alpha   90.00
_cell.angle_beta   90.00
_cell.angle_gamma   90.00
#
_symmetry.space_group_name_H-M   'P 1'
#
loop_
_entity.id
_entity.type
_entity.pdbx_description
1 polymer ?
#
loop_
_entity_poly.entity_id
_entity_poly.type
_entity_poly.pdbx_seq_one_letter_code
_entity_poly.pdbx_strand_id
1 'polypeptide(L)'
;MAVKIDGKMVSAQIKANLAERVASLKERGVNPGLGTILVGSDPGSVKYVAGKHTDCAEIGVNSIRKELPADATFEQIAEAVQELNADPDCTGYIVQLPLPKGIDENAIIDLIDPKKDADGMHPYNLGELVLHARGDITTPLPCTPRGVIELLNAYDIDLDGKEVCVLGRGITIGRTVGLLLTRKAVNATVTLCHTCLLYTSPSPRDS
;
A
#
# COMPACT_ATOMS: atom_id res chain seq x y z
N MET A 1 -30.28 -7.51 -7.58
CA MET A 1 -29.69 -8.17 -6.38
C MET A 1 -28.35 -7.53 -6.10
N ALA A 2 -27.96 -7.37 -4.83
CA ALA A 2 -26.62 -6.88 -4.49
C ALA A 2 -25.57 -7.97 -4.81
N VAL A 3 -24.46 -7.57 -5.41
CA VAL A 3 -23.31 -8.44 -5.66
C VAL A 3 -22.29 -8.22 -4.55
N LYS A 4 -21.85 -9.29 -3.90
CA LYS A 4 -20.79 -9.24 -2.90
C LYS A 4 -19.43 -9.35 -3.59
N ILE A 5 -18.58 -8.35 -3.43
CA ILE A 5 -17.20 -8.41 -3.92
C ILE A 5 -16.41 -9.42 -3.07
N ASP A 6 -15.88 -10.48 -3.69
CA ASP A 6 -15.05 -11.49 -3.05
C ASP A 6 -13.57 -11.17 -3.23
N GLY A 7 -12.99 -10.47 -2.25
CA GLY A 7 -11.59 -10.11 -2.26
C GLY A 7 -10.63 -11.32 -2.20
N LYS A 8 -11.06 -12.47 -1.65
CA LYS A 8 -10.22 -13.68 -1.62
C LYS A 8 -10.06 -14.28 -3.02
N MET A 9 -11.14 -14.32 -3.79
CA MET A 9 -11.12 -14.78 -5.18
C MET A 9 -10.21 -13.89 -6.03
N VAL A 10 -10.39 -12.56 -5.94
CA VAL A 10 -9.57 -11.61 -6.69
C VAL A 10 -8.10 -11.71 -6.30
N SER A 11 -7.80 -11.80 -5.00
CA SER A 11 -6.42 -11.97 -4.51
C SER A 11 -5.78 -13.26 -5.02
N ALA A 12 -6.51 -14.39 -5.03
CA ALA A 12 -6.00 -15.65 -5.54
C ALA A 12 -5.66 -15.57 -7.04
N GLN A 13 -6.49 -14.90 -7.84
CA GLN A 13 -6.23 -14.69 -9.26
C GLN A 13 -5.01 -13.79 -9.50
N ILE A 14 -4.88 -12.69 -8.74
CA ILE A 14 -3.73 -11.80 -8.82
C ILE A 14 -2.45 -12.57 -8.44
N LYS A 15 -2.47 -13.38 -7.38
CA LYS A 15 -1.32 -14.18 -6.96
C LYS A 15 -0.91 -15.21 -8.01
N ALA A 16 -1.85 -15.88 -8.67
CA ALA A 16 -1.54 -16.81 -9.75
C ALA A 16 -0.79 -16.10 -10.90
N ASN A 17 -1.30 -14.95 -11.36
CA ASN A 17 -0.65 -14.15 -12.39
C ASN A 17 0.73 -13.63 -11.95
N LEU A 18 0.89 -13.27 -10.67
CA LEU A 18 2.17 -12.83 -10.13
C LEU A 18 3.18 -13.98 -10.07
N ALA A 19 2.77 -15.20 -9.71
CA ALA A 19 3.64 -16.38 -9.68
C ALA A 19 4.24 -16.67 -11.06
N GLU A 20 3.44 -16.59 -12.13
CA GLU A 20 3.92 -16.75 -13.51
C GLU A 20 4.95 -15.66 -13.88
N ARG A 21 4.66 -14.40 -13.52
CA ARG A 21 5.59 -13.27 -13.77
C ARG A 21 6.90 -13.42 -13.00
N VAL A 22 6.82 -13.86 -11.74
CA VAL A 22 8.02 -14.12 -10.91
C VAL A 22 8.85 -15.25 -11.50
N ALA A 23 8.22 -16.33 -11.95
CA ALA A 23 8.92 -17.43 -12.61
C ALA A 23 9.66 -16.94 -13.85
N SER A 24 9.01 -16.16 -14.72
CA SER A 24 9.64 -15.57 -15.91
C SER A 24 10.79 -14.63 -15.59
N LEU A 25 10.71 -13.85 -14.50
CA LEU A 25 11.80 -13.01 -14.05
C LEU A 25 13.01 -13.84 -13.60
N LYS A 26 12.77 -14.92 -12.85
CA LYS A 26 13.82 -15.82 -12.39
C LYS A 26 14.55 -16.53 -13.52
N GLU A 27 13.83 -16.95 -14.57
CA GLU A 27 14.46 -17.51 -15.79
C GLU A 27 15.41 -16.50 -16.46
N ARG A 28 15.17 -15.20 -16.27
CA ARG A 28 16.02 -14.11 -16.76
C ARG A 28 17.11 -13.69 -15.76
N GLY A 29 17.27 -14.42 -14.66
CA GLY A 29 18.24 -14.12 -13.61
C GLY A 29 17.85 -13.00 -12.66
N VAL A 30 16.59 -12.55 -12.68
CA VAL A 30 16.06 -11.51 -11.77
C VAL A 30 15.29 -12.17 -10.65
N ASN A 31 15.76 -12.00 -9.42
CA ASN A 31 15.13 -12.56 -8.22
C ASN A 31 14.44 -11.45 -7.42
N PRO A 32 13.11 -11.28 -7.54
CA PRO A 32 12.42 -10.26 -6.75
C PRO A 32 12.41 -10.62 -5.26
N GLY A 33 12.69 -9.64 -4.41
CA GLY A 33 12.71 -9.77 -2.96
C GLY A 33 11.89 -8.69 -2.28
N LEU A 34 11.02 -9.08 -1.35
CA LEU A 34 10.26 -8.17 -0.49
C LEU A 34 10.80 -8.18 0.92
N GLY A 35 11.28 -7.01 1.37
CA GLY A 35 11.68 -6.75 2.73
C GLY A 35 10.53 -6.26 3.60
N THR A 36 10.59 -6.56 4.90
CA THR A 36 9.73 -5.93 5.90
C THR A 36 10.54 -5.55 7.13
N ILE A 37 10.29 -4.36 7.66
CA ILE A 37 10.78 -3.93 8.97
C ILE A 37 9.59 -3.93 9.93
N LEU A 38 9.65 -4.75 10.96
CA LEU A 38 8.66 -4.83 12.04
C LEU A 38 9.30 -4.38 13.34
N VAL A 39 8.73 -3.42 14.03
CA VAL A 39 9.20 -2.92 15.32
C VAL A 39 8.20 -3.27 16.39
N GLY A 40 8.65 -4.05 17.38
CA GLY A 40 7.78 -4.53 18.45
C GLY A 40 6.93 -5.73 18.07
N SER A 41 5.88 -5.97 18.86
CA SER A 41 5.06 -7.17 18.79
C SER A 41 3.56 -6.88 18.79
N ASP A 42 3.14 -5.75 18.20
CA ASP A 42 1.70 -5.48 18.00
C ASP A 42 1.04 -6.64 17.24
N PRO A 43 0.01 -7.28 17.78
CA PRO A 43 -0.58 -8.48 17.18
C PRO A 43 -1.13 -8.24 15.77
N GLY A 44 -1.62 -7.04 15.49
CA GLY A 44 -2.09 -6.66 14.16
C GLY A 44 -0.95 -6.62 13.15
N SER A 45 0.13 -5.90 13.50
CA SER A 45 1.33 -5.75 12.68
C SER A 45 2.03 -7.09 12.43
N VAL A 46 2.19 -7.91 13.47
CA VAL A 46 2.76 -9.27 13.35
C VAL A 46 1.96 -10.12 12.36
N LYS A 47 0.62 -10.11 12.47
CA LYS A 47 -0.25 -10.87 11.57
C LYS A 47 -0.14 -10.38 10.12
N TYR A 48 -0.09 -9.05 9.91
CA TYR A 48 0.04 -8.48 8.56
C TYR A 48 1.39 -8.82 7.93
N VAL A 49 2.48 -8.71 8.68
CA VAL A 49 3.82 -9.09 8.20
C VAL A 49 3.88 -10.58 7.90
N ALA A 50 3.38 -11.45 8.79
CA ALA A 50 3.32 -12.89 8.54
C ALA A 50 2.53 -13.22 7.27
N GLY A 51 1.40 -12.56 7.03
CA GLY A 51 0.61 -12.70 5.80
C GLY A 51 1.40 -12.34 4.54
N LYS A 52 2.11 -11.20 4.55
CA LYS A 52 2.97 -10.78 3.43
C LYS A 52 4.04 -11.84 3.09
N HIS A 53 4.68 -12.40 4.12
CA HIS A 53 5.70 -13.44 3.89
C HIS A 53 5.11 -14.77 3.39
N THR A 54 3.92 -15.13 3.83
CA THR A 54 3.19 -16.29 3.30
C THR A 54 2.87 -16.07 1.82
N ASP A 55 2.36 -14.91 1.45
CA ASP A 55 2.06 -14.57 0.07
C ASP A 55 3.33 -14.54 -0.81
N CYS A 56 4.44 -14.01 -0.29
CA CYS A 56 5.74 -14.05 -0.99
C CYS A 56 6.17 -15.50 -1.27
N ALA A 57 6.07 -16.39 -0.30
CA ALA A 57 6.42 -17.80 -0.46
C ALA A 57 5.54 -18.49 -1.51
N GLU A 58 4.24 -18.18 -1.52
CA GLU A 58 3.27 -18.73 -2.47
C GLU A 58 3.59 -18.33 -3.92
N ILE A 59 3.98 -17.09 -4.14
CA ILE A 59 4.27 -16.57 -5.49
C ILE A 59 5.75 -16.65 -5.89
N GLY A 60 6.59 -17.18 -5.01
CA GLY A 60 8.03 -17.37 -5.28
C GLY A 60 8.89 -16.12 -5.16
N VAL A 61 8.41 -15.06 -4.52
CA VAL A 61 9.20 -13.86 -4.17
C VAL A 61 10.08 -14.16 -2.95
N ASN A 62 11.33 -13.73 -2.99
CA ASN A 62 12.22 -13.84 -1.84
C ASN A 62 11.71 -12.96 -0.68
N SER A 63 11.91 -13.40 0.55
CA SER A 63 11.30 -12.79 1.73
C SER A 63 12.36 -12.42 2.76
N ILE A 64 12.52 -11.13 3.02
CA ILE A 64 13.56 -10.57 3.91
C ILE A 64 12.86 -9.96 5.13
N ARG A 65 13.25 -10.38 6.33
CA ARG A 65 12.66 -9.90 7.59
C ARG A 65 13.68 -9.16 8.43
N LYS A 66 13.29 -7.97 8.89
CA LYS A 66 13.98 -7.21 9.93
C LYS A 66 13.00 -7.03 11.09
N GLU A 67 13.29 -7.69 12.20
CA GLU A 67 12.48 -7.60 13.42
C GLU A 67 13.27 -6.87 14.48
N LEU A 68 12.74 -5.76 14.99
CA LEU A 68 13.36 -4.92 15.98
C LEU A 68 12.53 -4.96 17.28
N PRO A 69 13.17 -4.80 18.44
CA PRO A 69 12.47 -4.78 19.71
C PRO A 69 11.55 -3.54 19.83
N ALA A 70 10.56 -3.61 20.73
CA ALA A 70 9.58 -2.54 20.90
C ALA A 70 10.17 -1.20 21.42
N ASP A 71 11.32 -1.26 22.01
CA ASP A 71 12.11 -0.12 22.53
C ASP A 71 13.22 0.32 21.57
N ALA A 72 13.18 -0.14 20.31
CA ALA A 72 14.14 0.26 19.29
C ALA A 72 14.14 1.79 19.12
N THR A 73 15.34 2.36 19.04
CA THR A 73 15.52 3.80 18.82
C THR A 73 15.33 4.16 17.36
N PHE A 74 15.19 5.46 17.07
CA PHE A 74 15.14 5.97 15.71
C PHE A 74 16.35 5.51 14.89
N GLU A 75 17.55 5.57 15.47
CA GLU A 75 18.81 5.21 14.82
C GLU A 75 18.85 3.73 14.44
N GLN A 76 18.35 2.84 15.32
CA GLN A 76 18.28 1.41 15.03
C GLN A 76 17.29 1.10 13.88
N ILE A 77 16.16 1.80 13.84
CA ILE A 77 15.20 1.66 12.76
C ILE A 77 15.78 2.22 11.45
N ALA A 78 16.45 3.39 11.52
CA ALA A 78 17.13 4.00 10.40
C ALA A 78 18.24 3.10 9.84
N GLU A 79 19.02 2.44 10.70
CA GLU A 79 20.05 1.47 10.29
C GLU A 79 19.41 0.30 9.50
N ALA A 80 18.31 -0.29 10.01
CA ALA A 80 17.60 -1.34 9.29
C ALA A 80 17.05 -0.89 7.92
N VAL A 81 16.60 0.37 7.81
CA VAL A 81 16.22 0.99 6.54
C VAL A 81 17.41 1.09 5.59
N GLN A 82 18.58 1.58 6.07
CA GLN A 82 19.78 1.70 5.24
C GLN A 82 20.31 0.33 4.79
N GLU A 83 20.23 -0.69 5.63
CA GLU A 83 20.59 -2.06 5.25
C GLU A 83 19.73 -2.56 4.09
N LEU A 84 18.39 -2.38 4.14
CA LEU A 84 17.51 -2.78 3.05
C LEU A 84 17.67 -1.90 1.80
N ASN A 85 17.99 -0.61 1.96
CA ASN A 85 18.34 0.25 0.83
C ASN A 85 19.58 -0.29 0.08
N ALA A 86 20.58 -0.76 0.81
CA ALA A 86 21.83 -1.26 0.26
C ALA A 86 21.76 -2.72 -0.21
N ASP A 87 20.80 -3.51 0.24
CA ASP A 87 20.68 -4.93 -0.06
C ASP A 87 20.25 -5.15 -1.52
N PRO A 88 21.09 -5.78 -2.37
CA PRO A 88 20.75 -6.06 -3.76
C PRO A 88 19.64 -7.11 -3.92
N ASP A 89 19.44 -7.99 -2.91
CA ASP A 89 18.38 -8.99 -2.92
C ASP A 89 17.02 -8.43 -2.49
N CYS A 90 17.01 -7.22 -1.92
CA CYS A 90 15.80 -6.49 -1.57
C CYS A 90 15.38 -5.56 -2.72
N THR A 91 14.39 -5.95 -3.52
CA THR A 91 13.90 -5.13 -4.62
C THR A 91 12.84 -4.12 -4.20
N GLY A 92 12.22 -4.33 -3.06
CA GLY A 92 11.30 -3.40 -2.41
C GLY A 92 11.02 -3.84 -0.98
N TYR A 93 10.65 -2.90 -0.12
CA TYR A 93 10.33 -3.23 1.28
C TYR A 93 9.30 -2.29 1.88
N ILE A 94 8.79 -2.69 3.03
CA ILE A 94 7.76 -1.98 3.80
C ILE A 94 8.25 -1.81 5.23
N VAL A 95 8.16 -0.60 5.76
CA VAL A 95 8.22 -0.35 7.20
C VAL A 95 6.81 -0.50 7.75
N GLN A 96 6.57 -1.53 8.55
CA GLN A 96 5.24 -1.81 9.07
C GLN A 96 4.85 -0.79 10.13
N LEU A 97 3.82 -0.02 9.84
CA LEU A 97 3.23 0.95 10.78
C LEU A 97 2.13 0.29 11.64
N PRO A 98 1.87 0.82 12.85
CA PRO A 98 2.54 1.98 13.47
C PRO A 98 3.91 1.64 14.06
N LEU A 99 4.77 2.65 14.15
CA LEU A 99 6.03 2.58 14.90
C LEU A 99 5.79 2.85 16.40
N PRO A 100 6.75 2.53 17.29
CA PRO A 100 6.67 2.85 18.72
C PRO A 100 6.43 4.34 18.97
N LYS A 101 5.72 4.65 20.05
CA LYS A 101 5.47 6.04 20.45
C LYS A 101 6.76 6.84 20.60
N GLY A 102 6.78 8.04 20.02
CA GLY A 102 7.93 8.95 20.06
C GLY A 102 8.86 8.84 18.85
N ILE A 103 8.69 7.83 18.01
CA ILE A 103 9.39 7.75 16.71
C ILE A 103 8.61 8.55 15.68
N ASP A 104 9.30 9.42 14.96
CA ASP A 104 8.72 10.14 13.81
C ASP A 104 8.65 9.19 12.60
N GLU A 105 7.44 8.69 12.32
CA GLU A 105 7.17 7.78 11.21
C GLU A 105 7.51 8.41 9.86
N ASN A 106 7.25 9.71 9.68
CA ASN A 106 7.54 10.40 8.43
C ASN A 106 9.05 10.49 8.20
N ALA A 107 9.82 10.80 9.25
CA ALA A 107 11.28 10.84 9.14
C ALA A 107 11.89 9.46 8.81
N ILE A 108 11.29 8.36 9.27
CA ILE A 108 11.71 7.01 8.87
C ILE A 108 11.33 6.71 7.42
N ILE A 109 10.12 7.08 6.99
CA ILE A 109 9.67 6.87 5.61
C ILE A 109 10.55 7.65 4.63
N ASP A 110 10.97 8.86 4.98
CA ASP A 110 11.88 9.70 4.16
C ASP A 110 13.26 9.07 3.92
N LEU A 111 13.68 8.11 4.77
CA LEU A 111 14.96 7.39 4.60
C LEU A 111 14.87 6.24 3.60
N ILE A 112 13.67 5.83 3.20
CA ILE A 112 13.46 4.74 2.24
C ILE A 112 13.95 5.19 0.85
N ASP A 113 14.69 4.34 0.12
CA ASP A 113 14.91 4.60 -1.31
C ASP A 113 13.54 4.60 -2.02
N PRO A 114 13.13 5.71 -2.66
CA PRO A 114 11.84 5.79 -3.35
C PRO A 114 11.60 4.67 -4.36
N LYS A 115 12.65 4.11 -4.94
CA LYS A 115 12.58 2.98 -5.87
C LYS A 115 12.27 1.66 -5.18
N LYS A 116 12.57 1.55 -3.89
CA LYS A 116 12.33 0.36 -3.05
C LYS A 116 11.12 0.52 -2.12
N ASP A 117 10.43 1.66 -2.13
CA ASP A 117 9.22 1.92 -1.37
C ASP A 117 8.04 1.09 -1.91
N ALA A 118 7.90 -0.13 -1.41
CA ALA A 118 6.86 -1.04 -1.89
C ALA A 118 5.45 -0.64 -1.46
N ASP A 119 5.30 0.22 -0.45
CA ASP A 119 4.01 0.70 0.05
C ASP A 119 3.55 2.00 -0.62
N GLY A 120 4.42 2.65 -1.40
CA GLY A 120 4.12 3.88 -2.14
C GLY A 120 3.84 5.09 -1.25
N MET A 121 4.43 5.12 -0.06
CA MET A 121 4.18 6.15 0.96
C MET A 121 5.28 7.21 1.03
N HIS A 122 6.42 6.99 0.37
CA HIS A 122 7.49 7.97 0.31
C HIS A 122 7.00 9.27 -0.35
N PRO A 123 7.36 10.47 0.17
CA PRO A 123 6.92 11.76 -0.37
C PRO A 123 7.17 11.92 -1.87
N TYR A 124 8.29 11.40 -2.39
CA TYR A 124 8.57 11.38 -3.82
C TYR A 124 7.48 10.64 -4.60
N ASN A 125 7.14 9.40 -4.19
CA ASN A 125 6.14 8.58 -4.88
C ASN A 125 4.73 9.17 -4.77
N LEU A 126 4.39 9.75 -3.63
CA LEU A 126 3.14 10.49 -3.46
C LEU A 126 3.10 11.76 -4.31
N GLY A 127 4.22 12.46 -4.45
CA GLY A 127 4.37 13.61 -5.34
C GLY A 127 4.15 13.22 -6.81
N GLU A 128 4.76 12.11 -7.24
CA GLU A 128 4.55 11.56 -8.59
C GLU A 128 3.07 11.20 -8.83
N LEU A 129 2.39 10.61 -7.85
CA LEU A 129 0.95 10.34 -7.95
C LEU A 129 0.13 11.63 -8.14
N VAL A 130 0.47 12.71 -7.43
CA VAL A 130 -0.20 14.01 -7.56
C VAL A 130 0.05 14.64 -8.94
N LEU A 131 1.30 14.58 -9.42
CA LEU A 131 1.71 15.21 -10.68
C LEU A 131 1.16 14.47 -11.91
N HIS A 132 1.00 13.16 -11.83
CA HIS A 132 0.58 12.31 -12.95
C HIS A 132 -0.93 12.06 -12.98
N ALA A 133 -1.72 13.13 -13.17
CA ALA A 133 -3.17 12.99 -13.40
C ALA A 133 -3.51 12.26 -14.71
N ARG A 134 -2.56 12.13 -15.63
CA ARG A 134 -2.68 11.46 -16.94
C ARG A 134 -1.48 10.56 -17.17
N GLY A 135 -1.68 9.55 -18.06
CA GLY A 135 -0.61 8.62 -18.44
C GLY A 135 -0.31 7.58 -17.36
N ASP A 136 0.74 6.81 -17.58
CA ASP A 136 1.16 5.76 -16.67
C ASP A 136 1.97 6.33 -15.51
N ILE A 137 1.77 5.77 -14.33
CA ILE A 137 2.63 6.01 -13.17
C ILE A 137 3.60 4.84 -13.10
N THR A 138 4.88 5.16 -13.14
CA THR A 138 5.97 4.17 -13.09
C THR A 138 6.53 3.98 -11.68
N THR A 139 6.17 4.87 -10.75
CA THR A 139 6.55 4.77 -9.34
C THR A 139 5.59 3.87 -8.56
N PRO A 140 6.01 3.31 -7.42
CA PRO A 140 5.13 2.58 -6.54
C PRO A 140 3.90 3.40 -6.12
N LEU A 141 2.76 2.74 -6.05
CA LEU A 141 1.49 3.34 -5.65
C LEU A 141 1.09 2.84 -4.26
N PRO A 142 0.37 3.65 -3.47
CA PRO A 142 -0.16 3.21 -2.19
C PRO A 142 -0.97 1.91 -2.33
N CYS A 143 -0.56 0.88 -1.58
CA CYS A 143 -1.05 -0.48 -1.77
C CYS A 143 -2.55 -0.62 -1.54
N THR A 144 -3.09 -0.06 -0.44
CA THR A 144 -4.52 -0.17 -0.13
C THR A 144 -5.41 0.55 -1.14
N PRO A 145 -5.15 1.80 -1.53
CA PRO A 145 -5.86 2.48 -2.61
C PRO A 145 -5.82 1.72 -3.94
N ARG A 146 -4.66 1.20 -4.30
CA ARG A 146 -4.53 0.38 -5.50
C ARG A 146 -5.37 -0.90 -5.40
N GLY A 147 -5.36 -1.57 -4.25
CA GLY A 147 -6.20 -2.75 -4.02
C GLY A 147 -7.70 -2.46 -4.15
N VAL A 148 -8.17 -1.27 -3.75
CA VAL A 148 -9.55 -0.84 -3.97
C VAL A 148 -9.87 -0.75 -5.46
N ILE A 149 -8.99 -0.13 -6.25
CA ILE A 149 -9.16 -0.02 -7.71
C ILE A 149 -9.18 -1.41 -8.36
N GLU A 150 -8.26 -2.30 -7.99
CA GLU A 150 -8.22 -3.67 -8.53
C GLU A 150 -9.50 -4.46 -8.21
N LEU A 151 -10.06 -4.29 -7.00
CA LEU A 151 -11.34 -4.91 -6.65
C LEU A 151 -12.50 -4.37 -7.49
N LEU A 152 -12.57 -3.07 -7.72
CA LEU A 152 -13.61 -2.45 -8.54
C LEU A 152 -13.48 -2.90 -10.00
N ASN A 153 -12.28 -2.94 -10.55
CA ASN A 153 -12.01 -3.41 -11.91
C ASN A 153 -12.36 -4.90 -12.09
N ALA A 154 -12.07 -5.74 -11.10
CA ALA A 154 -12.38 -7.18 -11.17
C ALA A 154 -13.88 -7.48 -11.23
N TYR A 155 -14.73 -6.53 -10.88
CA TYR A 155 -16.19 -6.62 -10.94
C TYR A 155 -16.81 -5.69 -11.98
N ASP A 156 -16.02 -5.18 -12.93
CA ASP A 156 -16.44 -4.29 -14.01
C ASP A 156 -17.25 -3.07 -13.51
N ILE A 157 -16.88 -2.55 -12.33
CA ILE A 157 -17.52 -1.36 -11.77
C ILE A 157 -16.92 -0.14 -12.44
N ASP A 158 -17.62 0.38 -13.42
CA ASP A 158 -17.25 1.60 -14.13
C ASP A 158 -17.42 2.83 -13.24
N LEU A 159 -16.33 3.58 -13.12
CA LEU A 159 -16.27 4.82 -12.33
C LEU A 159 -16.23 6.08 -13.18
N ASP A 160 -16.20 5.96 -14.50
CA ASP A 160 -16.18 7.12 -15.42
C ASP A 160 -17.39 8.02 -15.19
N GLY A 161 -17.15 9.29 -14.87
CA GLY A 161 -18.19 10.27 -14.58
C GLY A 161 -18.99 10.02 -13.28
N LYS A 162 -18.62 9.05 -12.44
CA LYS A 162 -19.34 8.75 -11.19
C LYS A 162 -18.93 9.69 -10.06
N GLU A 163 -19.90 9.94 -9.17
CA GLU A 163 -19.64 10.62 -7.90
C GLU A 163 -19.29 9.61 -6.83
N VAL A 164 -18.14 9.80 -6.20
CA VAL A 164 -17.60 8.94 -5.14
C VAL A 164 -17.40 9.73 -3.87
N CYS A 165 -17.98 9.27 -2.78
CA CYS A 165 -17.76 9.84 -1.45
C CYS A 165 -16.79 8.98 -0.67
N VAL A 166 -15.64 9.56 -0.26
CA VAL A 166 -14.62 8.89 0.54
C VAL A 166 -14.72 9.39 1.98
N LEU A 167 -15.07 8.49 2.90
CA LEU A 167 -15.16 8.80 4.33
C LEU A 167 -13.81 8.56 5.01
N GLY A 168 -13.09 9.64 5.27
CA GLY A 168 -11.75 9.64 5.86
C GLY A 168 -10.76 10.44 5.02
N ARG A 169 -9.80 11.08 5.68
CA ARG A 169 -8.78 11.92 5.02
C ARG A 169 -7.34 11.56 5.41
N GLY A 170 -7.14 10.33 5.89
CA GLY A 170 -5.81 9.80 6.18
C GLY A 170 -4.98 9.65 4.91
N ILE A 171 -3.65 9.76 5.04
CA ILE A 171 -2.74 9.67 3.90
C ILE A 171 -2.70 8.25 3.33
N THR A 172 -2.81 7.25 4.17
CA THR A 172 -2.72 5.84 3.76
C THR A 172 -3.85 5.41 2.82
N ILE A 173 -5.07 5.96 3.01
CA ILE A 173 -6.24 5.55 2.22
C ILE A 173 -6.98 6.76 1.66
N GLY A 174 -7.55 7.62 2.51
CA GLY A 174 -8.54 8.60 2.09
C GLY A 174 -8.05 9.56 1.02
N ARG A 175 -6.92 10.23 1.24
CA ARG A 175 -6.33 11.18 0.27
C ARG A 175 -5.84 10.47 -0.98
N THR A 176 -5.15 9.37 -0.82
CA THR A 176 -4.50 8.64 -1.90
C THR A 176 -5.50 7.91 -2.80
N VAL A 177 -6.60 7.36 -2.24
CA VAL A 177 -7.70 6.81 -3.04
C VAL A 177 -8.36 7.92 -3.87
N GLY A 178 -8.57 9.10 -3.29
CA GLY A 178 -9.11 10.26 -4.00
C GLY A 178 -8.24 10.67 -5.20
N LEU A 179 -6.91 10.67 -5.01
CA LEU A 179 -5.97 10.97 -6.09
C LEU A 179 -6.04 9.92 -7.22
N LEU A 180 -6.11 8.64 -6.89
CA LEU A 180 -6.22 7.58 -7.90
C LEU A 180 -7.54 7.65 -8.67
N LEU A 181 -8.65 7.86 -7.98
CA LEU A 181 -9.98 7.91 -8.59
C LEU A 181 -10.19 9.12 -9.51
N THR A 182 -9.55 10.26 -9.20
CA THR A 182 -9.66 11.48 -10.02
C THR A 182 -8.72 11.51 -11.22
N ARG A 183 -7.86 10.50 -11.40
CA ARG A 183 -7.03 10.38 -12.60
C ARG A 183 -7.88 10.20 -13.84
N LYS A 184 -7.43 10.74 -14.98
CA LYS A 184 -8.16 10.65 -16.26
C LYS A 184 -8.50 9.23 -16.70
N ALA A 185 -7.71 8.24 -16.33
CA ALA A 185 -7.99 6.84 -16.66
C ALA A 185 -9.16 6.25 -15.87
N VAL A 186 -9.52 6.83 -14.71
CA VAL A 186 -10.65 6.43 -13.87
C VAL A 186 -11.78 7.45 -13.97
N ASN A 187 -11.43 8.74 -13.97
CA ASN A 187 -12.30 9.89 -14.26
C ASN A 187 -13.52 10.04 -13.34
N ALA A 188 -13.39 9.69 -12.07
CA ALA A 188 -14.44 9.90 -11.08
C ALA A 188 -14.38 11.32 -10.49
N THR A 189 -15.52 11.83 -10.02
CA THR A 189 -15.60 12.99 -9.14
C THR A 189 -15.57 12.50 -7.68
N VAL A 190 -14.66 13.05 -6.86
CA VAL A 190 -14.48 12.58 -5.50
C VAL A 190 -14.74 13.67 -4.47
N THR A 191 -15.65 13.37 -3.55
CA THR A 191 -15.86 14.17 -2.34
C THR A 191 -15.14 13.51 -1.17
N LEU A 192 -14.14 14.20 -0.63
CA LEU A 192 -13.39 13.72 0.53
C LEU A 192 -14.03 14.23 1.82
N CYS A 193 -14.65 13.34 2.57
CA CYS A 193 -15.37 13.63 3.80
C CYS A 193 -14.57 13.27 5.06
N HIS A 194 -14.88 13.91 6.18
CA HIS A 194 -14.28 13.63 7.48
C HIS A 194 -15.24 13.96 8.61
N THR A 195 -14.86 13.69 9.85
CA THR A 195 -15.72 13.83 11.05
C THR A 195 -16.32 15.21 11.28
N CYS A 196 -15.79 16.28 10.67
CA CYS A 196 -16.36 17.62 10.76
C CYS A 196 -17.53 17.88 9.79
N LEU A 197 -17.92 16.89 8.96
CA LEU A 197 -19.04 16.98 8.02
C LEU A 197 -20.38 16.54 8.63
N LEU A 198 -20.56 16.68 9.92
CA LEU A 198 -21.75 16.27 10.67
C LEU A 198 -23.05 17.00 10.26
N TYR A 199 -22.96 18.04 9.43
CA TYR A 199 -24.12 18.90 9.13
C TYR A 199 -24.82 18.63 7.79
N THR A 200 -24.31 17.77 6.93
CA THR A 200 -24.82 17.64 5.56
C THR A 200 -25.56 16.34 5.25
N SER A 201 -25.58 15.41 6.20
CA SER A 201 -26.37 14.18 6.09
C SER A 201 -26.95 13.82 7.44
N PRO A 202 -28.21 14.18 7.72
CA PRO A 202 -28.90 13.62 8.89
C PRO A 202 -28.92 12.11 8.73
N SER A 203 -28.17 11.41 9.59
CA SER A 203 -28.23 9.95 9.66
C SER A 203 -29.61 9.56 10.21
N PRO A 204 -30.30 8.58 9.60
CA PRO A 204 -31.52 8.04 10.19
C PRO A 204 -31.38 7.48 11.60
N ARG A 205 -30.15 7.43 12.13
CA ARG A 205 -29.84 7.00 13.51
C ARG A 205 -29.85 8.14 14.51
N ASP A 206 -29.94 9.39 14.05
CA ASP A 206 -29.92 10.59 14.89
C ASP A 206 -31.33 11.19 15.08
N SER A 207 -32.38 10.45 14.69
CA SER A 207 -33.78 10.77 14.87
C SER A 207 -34.43 9.88 15.92
#